data_95969b14ff4c50ebb48472e7349500c6
#
_entry.id   95969b14ff4c50ebb48472e7349500c6
#
_cell.length_a   1.000
_cell.length_b   1.000
_cell.length_c   1.000
_cell.angle_alpha   90.00
_cell.angle_beta   90.00
_cell.angle_gamma   90.00
#
_symmetry.space_group_name_H-M   'P 1'
#
loop_
_entity.id
_entity.type
_entity.pdbx_description
1 polymer ?
#
loop_
_entity_poly.entity_id
_entity_poly.type
_entity_poly.pdbx_seq_one_letter_code
_entity_poly.pdbx_strand_id
1 'polypeptide(L)'
;MIRLLLTKFKNILLLLLIGVMVLTSMHTSYADEYFKYTVEQDYINISVETMSQAPQRQCEVIIRAGEYQGKAGKRIYVNNATVKLPDDIPLRNDGDGKGFYVSEWDINVKEAKALVEKLQARGINAKLQIAYSKSEDLNAAGRIANKSNPYLYVSLHHNYYDANSTGYFSMYNQNDTQGKAVADRLSNAIANNGQVPMRDSRANDGYIGELNVINKTTTPVLLELGFFSNISELEKICSDSYVQYVSTQLANEITSIIKNK
;
A
#
# COMPACT_ATOMS: atom_id res chain seq x y z
N MET A 1 -41.89 23.54 -32.30
CA MET A 1 -42.19 22.14 -31.98
C MET A 1 -40.93 21.34 -31.63
N ILE A 2 -39.87 21.36 -32.44
CA ILE A 2 -38.60 20.60 -32.21
C ILE A 2 -37.86 21.02 -30.93
N ARG A 3 -37.78 22.33 -30.60
CA ARG A 3 -37.15 22.80 -29.34
C ARG A 3 -37.84 22.27 -28.08
N LEU A 4 -39.16 22.18 -28.08
CA LEU A 4 -39.95 21.68 -26.95
C LEU A 4 -39.73 20.17 -26.72
N LEU A 5 -39.59 19.42 -27.82
CA LEU A 5 -39.27 17.97 -27.75
C LEU A 5 -37.86 17.73 -27.21
N LEU A 6 -36.86 18.51 -27.67
CA LEU A 6 -35.48 18.40 -27.19
C LEU A 6 -35.35 18.73 -25.69
N THR A 7 -36.12 19.72 -25.22
CA THR A 7 -36.14 20.08 -23.78
C THR A 7 -36.77 18.98 -22.95
N LYS A 8 -37.88 18.38 -23.40
CA LYS A 8 -38.52 17.23 -22.71
C LYS A 8 -37.62 16.00 -22.69
N PHE A 9 -36.91 15.73 -23.78
CA PHE A 9 -35.98 14.62 -23.89
C PHE A 9 -34.77 14.80 -22.95
N LYS A 10 -34.21 16.00 -22.84
CA LYS A 10 -33.17 16.34 -21.87
C LYS A 10 -33.64 16.16 -20.43
N ASN A 11 -34.84 16.57 -20.10
CA ASN A 11 -35.39 16.44 -18.74
C ASN A 11 -35.66 14.96 -18.36
N ILE A 12 -36.12 14.15 -19.32
CA ILE A 12 -36.30 12.69 -19.08
C ILE A 12 -34.97 11.99 -18.91
N LEU A 13 -33.97 12.33 -19.72
CA LEU A 13 -32.59 11.75 -19.57
C LEU A 13 -31.94 12.16 -18.26
N LEU A 14 -32.19 13.39 -17.80
CA LEU A 14 -31.71 13.91 -16.54
C LEU A 14 -32.37 13.19 -15.35
N LEU A 15 -33.68 12.97 -15.39
CA LEU A 15 -34.42 12.23 -14.37
C LEU A 15 -33.98 10.75 -14.27
N LEU A 16 -33.67 10.13 -15.44
CA LEU A 16 -33.10 8.78 -15.50
C LEU A 16 -31.68 8.74 -14.90
N LEU A 17 -30.84 9.72 -15.17
CA LEU A 17 -29.51 9.83 -14.58
C LEU A 17 -29.55 10.03 -13.07
N ILE A 18 -30.45 10.89 -12.57
CA ILE A 18 -30.67 11.09 -11.13
C ILE A 18 -31.24 9.82 -10.50
N GLY A 19 -32.17 9.14 -11.15
CA GLY A 19 -32.74 7.86 -10.68
C GLY A 19 -31.69 6.74 -10.58
N VAL A 20 -30.78 6.65 -11.55
CA VAL A 20 -29.66 5.71 -11.52
C VAL A 20 -28.67 6.06 -10.42
N MET A 21 -28.41 7.35 -10.17
CA MET A 21 -27.53 7.79 -9.06
C MET A 21 -28.13 7.50 -7.68
N VAL A 22 -29.42 7.71 -7.49
CA VAL A 22 -30.11 7.39 -6.22
C VAL A 22 -30.08 5.89 -5.94
N LEU A 23 -30.26 5.05 -6.97
CA LEU A 23 -30.19 3.60 -6.85
C LEU A 23 -28.75 3.08 -6.61
N THR A 24 -27.73 3.77 -7.16
CA THR A 24 -26.33 3.40 -6.92
C THR A 24 -25.75 3.98 -5.64
N SER A 25 -26.30 5.08 -5.11
CA SER A 25 -25.84 5.68 -3.85
C SER A 25 -26.15 4.81 -2.61
N MET A 26 -27.08 3.88 -2.72
CA MET A 26 -27.29 2.87 -1.67
C MET A 26 -26.19 1.79 -1.63
N HIS A 27 -25.29 1.73 -2.60
CA HIS A 27 -24.24 0.70 -2.68
C HIS A 27 -22.80 1.22 -2.82
N THR A 28 -22.55 2.50 -3.06
CA THR A 28 -21.18 3.03 -3.12
C THR A 28 -21.11 4.48 -2.65
N SER A 29 -20.39 4.75 -1.58
CA SER A 29 -20.05 6.10 -1.09
C SER A 29 -19.08 6.87 -2.01
N TYR A 30 -19.02 6.56 -3.28
CA TYR A 30 -18.07 7.11 -4.24
C TYR A 30 -18.68 8.09 -5.26
N ALA A 31 -20.00 8.17 -5.34
CA ALA A 31 -20.65 9.02 -6.34
C ALA A 31 -20.74 10.50 -5.90
N ASP A 32 -20.75 10.76 -4.58
CA ASP A 32 -21.08 12.10 -4.06
C ASP A 32 -19.99 13.17 -4.23
N GLU A 33 -18.74 12.78 -4.51
CA GLU A 33 -17.65 13.75 -4.72
C GLU A 33 -17.50 14.24 -6.17
N TYR A 34 -18.20 13.64 -7.13
CA TYR A 34 -17.96 13.91 -8.56
C TYR A 34 -19.01 14.78 -9.26
N PHE A 35 -20.09 15.18 -8.56
CA PHE A 35 -21.13 15.98 -9.17
C PHE A 35 -21.44 17.25 -8.38
N LYS A 36 -21.15 18.40 -8.95
CA LYS A 36 -21.61 19.71 -8.47
C LYS A 36 -22.90 20.07 -9.20
N TYR A 37 -23.98 20.28 -8.47
CA TYR A 37 -25.24 20.75 -9.02
C TYR A 37 -25.41 22.24 -8.73
N THR A 38 -25.68 23.04 -9.76
CA THR A 38 -26.13 24.40 -9.58
C THR A 38 -27.57 24.48 -10.10
N VAL A 39 -28.49 24.86 -9.26
CA VAL A 39 -29.88 25.14 -9.63
C VAL A 39 -30.00 26.66 -9.69
N GLU A 40 -30.05 27.22 -10.88
CA GLU A 40 -30.40 28.62 -11.11
C GLU A 40 -31.71 28.69 -11.90
N GLN A 41 -32.71 29.36 -11.34
CA GLN A 41 -33.96 29.78 -12.01
C GLN A 41 -34.47 28.80 -13.08
N ASP A 42 -35.13 27.74 -12.69
CA ASP A 42 -35.83 26.77 -13.52
C ASP A 42 -34.96 25.87 -14.44
N TYR A 43 -33.62 25.92 -14.33
CA TYR A 43 -32.72 25.06 -15.10
C TYR A 43 -31.75 24.35 -14.20
N ILE A 44 -31.63 23.02 -14.36
CA ILE A 44 -30.56 22.24 -13.78
C ILE A 44 -29.39 22.26 -14.77
N ASN A 45 -28.34 22.99 -14.43
CA ASN A 45 -27.08 22.92 -15.15
C ASN A 45 -26.21 21.85 -14.49
N ILE A 46 -26.05 20.70 -15.16
CA ILE A 46 -25.02 19.74 -14.80
C ILE A 46 -23.76 20.17 -15.54
N SER A 47 -22.81 20.73 -14.81
CA SER A 47 -21.48 20.93 -15.39
C SER A 47 -20.76 19.59 -15.40
N VAL A 48 -20.54 19.04 -16.60
CA VAL A 48 -19.78 17.80 -16.81
C VAL A 48 -18.26 18.08 -16.76
N GLU A 49 -17.82 19.16 -16.11
CA GLU A 49 -16.42 19.55 -16.04
C GLU A 49 -15.55 18.52 -15.30
N THR A 50 -16.17 17.59 -14.57
CA THR A 50 -15.43 16.58 -13.79
C THR A 50 -15.34 15.21 -14.44
N MET A 51 -16.03 14.94 -15.54
CA MET A 51 -16.00 13.60 -16.16
C MET A 51 -14.74 13.29 -16.98
N SER A 52 -13.85 14.25 -17.20
CA SER A 52 -12.63 14.05 -18.03
C SER A 52 -11.32 14.12 -17.26
N GLN A 53 -11.34 14.45 -15.99
CA GLN A 53 -10.10 14.48 -15.20
C GLN A 53 -9.96 13.17 -14.42
N ALA A 54 -8.89 12.44 -14.70
CA ALA A 54 -8.46 11.36 -13.83
C ALA A 54 -8.39 11.88 -12.38
N PRO A 55 -8.80 11.10 -11.36
CA PRO A 55 -8.79 11.53 -9.97
C PRO A 55 -7.45 12.16 -9.63
N GLN A 56 -7.47 13.40 -9.12
CA GLN A 56 -6.24 14.13 -8.80
C GLN A 56 -5.44 13.34 -7.76
N ARG A 57 -4.15 13.15 -8.01
CA ARG A 57 -3.26 12.47 -7.08
C ARG A 57 -3.11 13.28 -5.80
N GLN A 58 -3.48 12.68 -4.65
CA GLN A 58 -3.33 13.29 -3.34
C GLN A 58 -1.93 13.06 -2.73
N CYS A 59 -1.18 12.10 -3.27
CA CYS A 59 0.21 11.83 -2.93
C CYS A 59 0.91 11.13 -4.10
N GLU A 60 2.23 11.09 -4.08
CA GLU A 60 3.02 10.43 -5.13
C GLU A 60 3.21 8.96 -4.81
N VAL A 61 3.40 8.61 -3.54
CA VAL A 61 3.61 7.25 -3.09
C VAL A 61 2.93 6.99 -1.75
N ILE A 62 2.40 5.79 -1.59
CA ILE A 62 1.99 5.24 -0.29
C ILE A 62 2.98 4.14 0.07
N ILE A 63 3.56 4.24 1.26
CA ILE A 63 4.33 3.18 1.90
C ILE A 63 3.44 2.55 2.97
N ARG A 64 3.10 1.28 2.77
CA ARG A 64 2.31 0.50 3.70
C ARG A 64 3.21 -0.35 4.58
N ALA A 65 3.00 -0.28 5.90
CA ALA A 65 3.45 -1.31 6.82
C ALA A 65 2.50 -2.50 6.71
N GLY A 66 2.99 -3.63 6.22
CA GLY A 66 2.21 -4.85 6.04
C GLY A 66 1.61 -5.37 7.34
N GLU A 67 0.59 -6.21 7.23
CA GLU A 67 -0.18 -6.78 8.32
C GLU A 67 -0.98 -5.74 9.14
N TYR A 68 -1.64 -6.19 10.23
CA TYR A 68 -2.30 -5.32 11.20
C TYR A 68 -1.84 -5.67 12.62
N GLN A 69 -1.94 -4.72 13.53
CA GLN A 69 -1.53 -4.90 14.91
C GLN A 69 -2.27 -6.08 15.56
N GLY A 70 -1.51 -7.01 16.13
CA GLY A 70 -2.07 -8.16 16.84
C GLY A 70 -2.50 -9.34 15.99
N LYS A 71 -2.16 -9.36 14.65
CA LYS A 71 -2.47 -10.51 13.78
C LYS A 71 -1.84 -11.80 14.29
N ALA A 72 -2.69 -12.75 14.66
CA ALA A 72 -2.25 -14.09 15.06
C ALA A 72 -1.60 -14.82 13.86
N GLY A 73 -0.57 -15.62 14.10
CA GLY A 73 0.14 -16.38 13.05
C GLY A 73 1.25 -15.60 12.33
N LYS A 74 1.36 -14.29 12.56
CA LYS A 74 2.45 -13.45 12.06
C LYS A 74 3.35 -13.02 13.23
N ARG A 75 3.83 -14.00 13.99
CA ARG A 75 4.60 -13.85 15.22
C ARG A 75 5.68 -14.92 15.28
N ILE A 76 6.85 -14.56 15.78
CA ILE A 76 7.90 -15.52 16.15
C ILE A 76 8.15 -15.45 17.66
N TYR A 77 8.04 -16.59 18.33
CA TYR A 77 8.40 -16.68 19.76
C TYR A 77 9.92 -16.76 19.91
N VAL A 78 10.44 -15.94 20.79
CA VAL A 78 11.89 -15.76 20.96
C VAL A 78 12.27 -15.91 22.42
N ASN A 79 13.49 -16.35 22.66
CA ASN A 79 14.09 -16.30 23.99
C ASN A 79 14.70 -14.89 24.19
N ASN A 80 14.06 -14.07 25.02
CA ASN A 80 14.48 -12.70 25.29
C ASN A 80 15.85 -12.57 25.96
N ALA A 81 16.39 -13.65 26.51
CA ALA A 81 17.75 -13.66 27.06
C ALA A 81 18.85 -13.83 26.00
N THR A 82 18.50 -14.34 24.82
CA THR A 82 19.48 -14.66 23.77
C THR A 82 19.27 -13.86 22.45
N VAL A 83 18.04 -13.46 22.14
CA VAL A 83 17.77 -12.65 20.94
C VAL A 83 18.25 -11.22 21.15
N LYS A 84 18.93 -10.66 20.13
CA LYS A 84 19.46 -9.29 20.15
C LYS A 84 18.61 -8.40 19.23
N LEU A 85 17.67 -7.69 19.82
CA LEU A 85 16.82 -6.76 19.09
C LEU A 85 17.03 -5.33 19.60
N PRO A 86 16.88 -4.31 18.76
CA PRO A 86 16.83 -2.90 19.16
C PRO A 86 15.65 -2.64 20.12
N ASP A 87 15.80 -1.63 20.99
CA ASP A 87 14.79 -1.28 22.00
C ASP A 87 13.44 -0.83 21.39
N ASP A 88 13.44 -0.36 20.15
CA ASP A 88 12.23 0.06 19.43
C ASP A 88 11.47 -1.08 18.75
N ILE A 89 11.98 -2.31 18.82
CA ILE A 89 11.24 -3.52 18.45
C ILE A 89 10.66 -4.16 19.71
N PRO A 90 9.35 -4.04 19.97
CA PRO A 90 8.78 -4.50 21.22
C PRO A 90 8.76 -6.04 21.33
N LEU A 91 9.27 -6.56 22.42
CA LEU A 91 9.03 -7.92 22.84
C LEU A 91 7.68 -7.99 23.55
N ARG A 92 6.72 -8.68 22.95
CA ARG A 92 5.35 -8.81 23.43
C ARG A 92 5.15 -10.12 24.16
N ASN A 93 4.23 -10.15 25.12
CA ASN A 93 3.81 -11.35 25.83
C ASN A 93 2.29 -11.29 26.06
N ASP A 94 1.57 -12.25 25.51
CA ASP A 94 0.10 -12.30 25.63
C ASP A 94 -0.36 -12.99 26.93
N GLY A 95 0.58 -13.50 27.75
CA GLY A 95 0.25 -14.25 28.95
C GLY A 95 -0.29 -15.67 28.70
N ASP A 96 -0.16 -16.17 27.46
CA ASP A 96 -0.64 -17.50 27.02
C ASP A 96 0.33 -18.66 27.38
N GLY A 97 1.41 -18.37 28.12
CA GLY A 97 2.43 -19.31 28.53
C GLY A 97 3.47 -19.67 27.46
N LYS A 98 3.38 -19.12 26.25
CA LYS A 98 4.34 -19.40 25.16
C LYS A 98 5.59 -18.52 25.20
N GLY A 99 5.61 -17.50 26.06
CA GLY A 99 6.75 -16.61 26.24
C GLY A 99 6.68 -15.33 25.45
N PHE A 100 7.85 -14.76 25.14
CA PHE A 100 7.93 -13.49 24.39
C PHE A 100 7.92 -13.74 22.89
N TYR A 101 7.32 -12.81 22.16
CA TYR A 101 7.30 -12.86 20.69
C TYR A 101 7.57 -11.49 20.05
N VAL A 102 8.01 -11.53 18.81
CA VAL A 102 8.07 -10.39 17.88
C VAL A 102 6.98 -10.56 16.84
N SER A 103 6.28 -9.49 16.50
CA SER A 103 5.29 -9.52 15.43
C SER A 103 5.85 -8.95 14.14
N GLU A 104 5.45 -9.52 13.00
CA GLU A 104 5.78 -8.97 11.68
C GLU A 104 5.35 -7.51 11.55
N TRP A 105 4.19 -7.15 12.09
CA TRP A 105 3.68 -5.79 12.05
C TRP A 105 4.64 -4.76 12.69
N ASP A 106 5.25 -5.09 13.84
CA ASP A 106 6.19 -4.18 14.51
C ASP A 106 7.42 -3.89 13.65
N ILE A 107 7.95 -4.93 12.96
CA ILE A 107 9.10 -4.80 12.06
C ILE A 107 8.72 -3.96 10.85
N ASN A 108 7.58 -4.28 10.22
CA ASN A 108 7.07 -3.55 9.05
C ASN A 108 6.84 -2.06 9.35
N VAL A 109 6.33 -1.73 10.55
CA VAL A 109 6.10 -0.34 10.97
C VAL A 109 7.41 0.43 11.12
N LYS A 110 8.45 -0.18 11.69
CA LYS A 110 9.78 0.44 11.80
C LYS A 110 10.35 0.79 10.43
N GLU A 111 10.36 -0.18 9.51
CA GLU A 111 10.86 0.02 8.13
C GLU A 111 10.05 1.07 7.37
N ALA A 112 8.72 0.99 7.41
CA ALA A 112 7.86 1.92 6.69
C ALA A 112 8.01 3.37 7.16
N LYS A 113 8.14 3.60 8.47
CA LYS A 113 8.40 4.92 9.04
C LYS A 113 9.72 5.49 8.54
N ALA A 114 10.81 4.71 8.64
CA ALA A 114 12.13 5.14 8.19
C ALA A 114 12.14 5.47 6.69
N LEU A 115 11.45 4.69 5.86
CA LEU A 115 11.35 4.96 4.43
C LEU A 115 10.57 6.23 4.12
N VAL A 116 9.41 6.43 4.77
CA VAL A 116 8.58 7.64 4.55
C VAL A 116 9.33 8.90 4.95
N GLU A 117 10.00 8.92 6.10
CA GLU A 117 10.82 10.06 6.53
C GLU A 117 11.89 10.43 5.49
N LYS A 118 12.57 9.44 4.94
CA LYS A 118 13.59 9.65 3.91
C LYS A 118 13.02 10.14 2.58
N LEU A 119 11.85 9.67 2.18
CA LEU A 119 11.15 10.14 0.98
C LEU A 119 10.70 11.59 1.15
N GLN A 120 10.09 11.92 2.28
CA GLN A 120 9.66 13.29 2.58
C GLN A 120 10.86 14.27 2.65
N ALA A 121 11.98 13.86 3.22
CA ALA A 121 13.23 14.64 3.22
C ALA A 121 13.78 14.90 1.80
N ARG A 122 13.39 14.09 0.80
CA ARG A 122 13.73 14.26 -0.63
C ARG A 122 12.69 15.06 -1.42
N GLY A 123 11.68 15.59 -0.74
CA GLY A 123 10.58 16.36 -1.33
C GLY A 123 9.53 15.50 -2.03
N ILE A 124 9.51 14.19 -1.79
CA ILE A 124 8.46 13.28 -2.30
C ILE A 124 7.24 13.35 -1.37
N ASN A 125 6.06 13.59 -1.94
CA ASN A 125 4.80 13.53 -1.20
C ASN A 125 4.43 12.07 -0.89
N ALA A 126 5.08 11.53 0.14
CA ALA A 126 4.90 10.16 0.61
C ALA A 126 3.95 10.10 1.81
N LYS A 127 3.00 9.17 1.79
CA LYS A 127 2.09 8.87 2.91
C LYS A 127 2.42 7.51 3.51
N LEU A 128 2.40 7.46 4.84
CA LEU A 128 2.49 6.22 5.62
C LEU A 128 1.09 5.63 5.82
N GLN A 129 0.93 4.34 5.53
CA GLN A 129 -0.30 3.60 5.83
C GLN A 129 0.01 2.47 6.82
N ILE A 130 -0.63 2.51 7.98
CA ILE A 130 -0.52 1.50 9.04
C ILE A 130 -1.93 0.98 9.34
N ALA A 131 -2.09 -0.33 9.44
CA ALA A 131 -3.33 -0.97 9.87
C ALA A 131 -3.26 -1.30 11.37
N TYR A 132 -4.25 -0.85 12.13
CA TYR A 132 -4.38 -1.14 13.56
C TYR A 132 -5.41 -2.23 13.86
N SER A 133 -6.19 -2.61 12.86
CA SER A 133 -7.24 -3.62 12.99
C SER A 133 -7.36 -4.47 11.73
N LYS A 134 -7.99 -5.64 11.88
CA LYS A 134 -8.27 -6.54 10.74
C LYS A 134 -9.10 -5.89 9.64
N SER A 135 -9.95 -4.93 9.97
CA SER A 135 -10.78 -4.22 8.98
C SER A 135 -10.00 -3.32 8.04
N GLU A 136 -8.73 -3.01 8.37
CA GLU A 136 -7.83 -2.16 7.57
C GLU A 136 -6.78 -2.97 6.79
N ASP A 137 -6.82 -4.31 6.89
CA ASP A 137 -5.83 -5.21 6.28
C ASP A 137 -6.23 -5.73 4.90
N LEU A 138 -5.28 -6.33 4.17
CA LEU A 138 -5.45 -6.97 2.86
C LEU A 138 -6.19 -6.05 1.86
N ASN A 139 -7.33 -6.53 1.30
CA ASN A 139 -8.11 -5.79 0.31
C ASN A 139 -8.58 -4.41 0.82
N ALA A 140 -8.80 -4.25 2.12
CA ALA A 140 -9.17 -2.96 2.70
C ALA A 140 -8.01 -1.96 2.59
N ALA A 141 -6.76 -2.41 2.82
CA ALA A 141 -5.57 -1.57 2.66
C ALA A 141 -5.45 -1.00 1.24
N GLY A 142 -5.61 -1.84 0.21
CA GLY A 142 -5.60 -1.39 -1.18
C GLY A 142 -6.73 -0.41 -1.50
N ARG A 143 -7.96 -0.66 -1.01
CA ARG A 143 -9.08 0.28 -1.19
C ARG A 143 -8.85 1.62 -0.49
N ILE A 144 -8.21 1.63 0.68
CA ILE A 144 -7.84 2.86 1.39
C ILE A 144 -6.79 3.64 0.57
N ALA A 145 -5.79 2.94 0.04
CA ALA A 145 -4.76 3.55 -0.80
C ALA A 145 -5.35 4.20 -2.07
N ASN A 146 -6.34 3.55 -2.70
CA ASN A 146 -7.00 4.07 -3.90
C ASN A 146 -7.64 5.45 -3.71
N LYS A 147 -8.10 5.79 -2.49
CA LYS A 147 -8.65 7.12 -2.18
C LYS A 147 -7.66 8.25 -2.40
N SER A 148 -6.38 7.98 -2.22
CA SER A 148 -5.30 8.96 -2.45
C SER A 148 -4.75 8.91 -3.88
N ASN A 149 -5.14 7.93 -4.69
CA ASN A 149 -4.70 7.71 -6.07
C ASN A 149 -3.18 7.94 -6.24
N PRO A 150 -2.30 7.22 -5.53
CA PRO A 150 -0.86 7.42 -5.63
C PRO A 150 -0.34 6.98 -6.99
N TYR A 151 0.86 7.42 -7.38
CA TYR A 151 1.56 6.85 -8.54
C TYR A 151 2.11 5.46 -8.21
N LEU A 152 2.66 5.29 -7.00
CA LEU A 152 3.28 4.06 -6.54
C LEU A 152 2.68 3.65 -5.19
N TYR A 153 2.36 2.37 -5.05
CA TYR A 153 1.97 1.73 -3.79
C TYR A 153 3.01 0.68 -3.44
N VAL A 154 3.71 0.85 -2.33
CA VAL A 154 4.74 -0.09 -1.86
C VAL A 154 4.33 -0.65 -0.51
N SER A 155 4.04 -1.94 -0.46
CA SER A 155 3.76 -2.66 0.77
C SER A 155 5.03 -3.34 1.28
N LEU A 156 5.42 -3.05 2.52
CA LEU A 156 6.58 -3.63 3.16
C LEU A 156 6.15 -4.74 4.09
N HIS A 157 6.71 -5.91 3.89
CA HIS A 157 6.48 -7.13 4.65
C HIS A 157 7.79 -7.80 5.03
N HIS A 158 7.70 -8.75 5.97
CA HIS A 158 8.74 -9.70 6.29
C HIS A 158 8.13 -11.11 6.27
N ASN A 159 8.80 -12.01 5.58
CA ASN A 159 8.25 -13.33 5.31
C ASN A 159 8.36 -14.26 6.53
N TYR A 160 7.44 -15.21 6.59
CA TYR A 160 7.44 -16.30 7.56
C TYR A 160 7.35 -17.64 6.81
N TYR A 161 8.32 -18.53 7.04
CA TYR A 161 8.29 -19.88 6.50
C TYR A 161 8.91 -20.86 7.50
N ASP A 162 10.11 -21.35 7.27
CA ASP A 162 10.85 -22.19 8.23
C ASP A 162 12.03 -21.43 8.86
N ALA A 163 12.63 -22.03 9.89
CA ALA A 163 13.72 -21.42 10.65
C ALA A 163 15.04 -21.26 9.86
N ASN A 164 15.16 -21.88 8.68
CA ASN A 164 16.35 -21.83 7.83
C ASN A 164 16.14 -20.95 6.59
N SER A 165 14.91 -20.52 6.35
CA SER A 165 14.62 -19.64 5.21
C SER A 165 15.29 -18.30 5.39
N THR A 166 15.86 -17.78 4.30
CA THR A 166 16.58 -16.50 4.27
C THR A 166 16.37 -15.79 2.93
N GLY A 167 16.52 -14.48 2.94
CA GLY A 167 16.51 -13.68 1.72
C GLY A 167 15.29 -12.78 1.58
N TYR A 168 15.44 -11.71 0.78
CA TYR A 168 14.37 -10.79 0.43
C TYR A 168 13.99 -10.93 -1.04
N PHE A 169 12.76 -10.54 -1.38
CA PHE A 169 12.26 -10.50 -2.75
C PHE A 169 11.09 -9.51 -2.88
N SER A 170 10.76 -9.15 -4.11
CA SER A 170 9.60 -8.33 -4.41
C SER A 170 8.51 -9.13 -5.13
N MET A 171 7.27 -8.63 -5.01
CA MET A 171 6.11 -9.15 -5.72
C MET A 171 5.41 -8.05 -6.50
N TYR A 172 4.87 -8.40 -7.67
CA TYR A 172 4.12 -7.53 -8.57
C TYR A 172 2.92 -8.27 -9.14
N ASN A 173 1.89 -7.57 -9.61
CA ASN A 173 0.72 -8.24 -10.20
C ASN A 173 1.09 -8.98 -11.49
N GLN A 174 0.55 -10.18 -11.67
CA GLN A 174 0.73 -10.98 -12.88
C GLN A 174 0.34 -10.16 -14.13
N ASN A 175 1.17 -10.24 -15.17
CA ASN A 175 1.03 -9.49 -16.43
C ASN A 175 1.21 -7.96 -16.31
N ASP A 176 1.60 -7.42 -15.17
CA ASP A 176 1.97 -6.02 -14.98
C ASP A 176 3.46 -5.82 -15.26
N THR A 177 3.80 -5.47 -16.50
CA THR A 177 5.20 -5.23 -16.92
C THR A 177 5.82 -4.02 -16.24
N GLN A 178 5.04 -2.98 -15.97
CA GLN A 178 5.50 -1.82 -15.21
C GLN A 178 5.75 -2.17 -13.74
N GLY A 179 4.82 -2.89 -13.12
CA GLY A 179 4.97 -3.41 -11.77
C GLY A 179 6.19 -4.31 -11.63
N LYS A 180 6.44 -5.20 -12.60
CA LYS A 180 7.65 -6.02 -12.64
C LYS A 180 8.93 -5.17 -12.70
N ALA A 181 8.97 -4.19 -13.60
CA ALA A 181 10.13 -3.33 -13.73
C ALA A 181 10.43 -2.53 -12.45
N VAL A 182 9.39 -2.02 -11.78
CA VAL A 182 9.53 -1.33 -10.50
C VAL A 182 9.98 -2.30 -9.40
N ALA A 183 9.39 -3.49 -9.31
CA ALA A 183 9.75 -4.52 -8.34
C ALA A 183 11.22 -4.93 -8.46
N ASP A 184 11.69 -5.17 -9.68
CA ASP A 184 13.10 -5.51 -9.97
C ASP A 184 14.04 -4.34 -9.58
N ARG A 185 13.69 -3.10 -9.90
CA ARG A 185 14.47 -1.91 -9.53
C ARG A 185 14.59 -1.76 -8.02
N LEU A 186 13.51 -1.91 -7.27
CA LEU A 186 13.51 -1.80 -5.81
C LEU A 186 14.34 -2.93 -5.17
N SER A 187 14.20 -4.17 -5.63
CA SER A 187 15.02 -5.29 -5.16
C SER A 187 16.51 -5.07 -5.44
N ASN A 188 16.86 -4.64 -6.66
CA ASN A 188 18.26 -4.38 -7.02
C ASN A 188 18.87 -3.22 -6.22
N ALA A 189 18.08 -2.19 -5.87
CA ALA A 189 18.57 -1.06 -5.08
C ALA A 189 19.10 -1.49 -3.71
N ILE A 190 18.56 -2.54 -3.11
CA ILE A 190 18.97 -3.05 -1.80
C ILE A 190 19.85 -4.31 -1.88
N ALA A 191 20.31 -4.70 -3.06
CA ALA A 191 21.09 -5.94 -3.28
C ALA A 191 22.39 -6.00 -2.46
N ASN A 192 23.02 -4.86 -2.21
CA ASN A 192 24.28 -4.76 -1.48
C ASN A 192 24.10 -4.50 0.03
N ASN A 193 22.98 -4.95 0.63
CA ASN A 193 22.73 -4.77 2.06
C ASN A 193 23.72 -5.53 2.98
N GLY A 194 24.49 -6.48 2.40
CA GLY A 194 25.53 -7.26 3.07
C GLY A 194 25.04 -8.26 4.12
N GLN A 195 23.73 -8.36 4.36
CA GLN A 195 23.15 -9.14 5.45
C GLN A 195 22.12 -10.17 5.00
N VAL A 196 21.27 -9.83 4.04
CA VAL A 196 20.13 -10.65 3.58
C VAL A 196 20.26 -10.86 2.06
N PRO A 197 20.31 -12.11 1.56
CA PRO A 197 20.49 -12.34 0.13
C PRO A 197 19.24 -11.99 -0.69
N MET A 198 19.46 -11.50 -1.91
CA MET A 198 18.38 -11.25 -2.86
C MET A 198 17.86 -12.58 -3.45
N ARG A 199 16.57 -12.67 -3.60
CA ARG A 199 15.87 -13.70 -4.38
C ARG A 199 15.19 -13.05 -5.59
N ASP A 200 14.82 -13.85 -6.59
CA ASP A 200 14.08 -13.37 -7.76
C ASP A 200 12.73 -12.78 -7.38
N SER A 201 12.34 -11.70 -8.05
CA SER A 201 11.01 -11.13 -7.94
C SER A 201 9.94 -12.12 -8.42
N ARG A 202 8.72 -12.05 -7.84
CA ARG A 202 7.65 -13.02 -8.08
C ARG A 202 6.39 -12.33 -8.58
N ALA A 203 5.75 -12.96 -9.56
CA ALA A 203 4.40 -12.56 -9.95
C ALA A 203 3.38 -12.97 -8.87
N ASN A 204 2.50 -12.03 -8.51
CA ASN A 204 1.32 -12.30 -7.72
C ASN A 204 0.23 -12.86 -8.66
N ASP A 205 -0.12 -14.10 -8.50
CA ASP A 205 -1.16 -14.82 -9.26
C ASP A 205 -2.58 -14.65 -8.67
N GLY A 206 -2.76 -13.60 -7.88
CA GLY A 206 -4.03 -13.30 -7.20
C GLY A 206 -4.02 -13.60 -5.69
N TYR A 207 -2.95 -14.17 -5.16
CA TYR A 207 -2.85 -14.52 -3.74
C TYR A 207 -2.76 -13.28 -2.83
N ILE A 208 -2.04 -12.24 -3.25
CA ILE A 208 -1.87 -11.00 -2.47
C ILE A 208 -3.03 -10.05 -2.78
N GLY A 209 -4.05 -10.11 -1.93
CA GLY A 209 -5.31 -9.40 -2.14
C GLY A 209 -5.17 -7.88 -2.20
N GLU A 210 -4.28 -7.28 -1.42
CA GLU A 210 -4.07 -5.82 -1.42
C GLU A 210 -3.56 -5.29 -2.75
N LEU A 211 -2.68 -6.03 -3.44
CA LEU A 211 -2.18 -5.63 -4.75
C LEU A 211 -3.26 -5.72 -5.84
N ASN A 212 -4.16 -6.71 -5.72
CA ASN A 212 -5.19 -6.97 -6.73
C ASN A 212 -6.26 -5.88 -6.82
N VAL A 213 -6.49 -5.13 -5.73
CA VAL A 213 -7.54 -4.11 -5.66
C VAL A 213 -7.02 -2.70 -5.92
N ILE A 214 -5.72 -2.55 -6.12
CA ILE A 214 -5.12 -1.25 -6.46
C ILE A 214 -5.59 -0.81 -7.86
N ASN A 215 -5.91 0.48 -8.00
CA ASN A 215 -6.33 1.08 -9.26
C ASN A 215 -5.25 0.95 -10.35
N LYS A 216 -5.67 0.81 -11.61
CA LYS A 216 -4.76 0.68 -12.77
C LYS A 216 -3.84 1.90 -13.00
N THR A 217 -4.16 3.05 -12.40
CA THR A 217 -3.35 4.28 -12.47
C THR A 217 -2.21 4.31 -11.45
N THR A 218 -2.13 3.31 -10.59
CA THR A 218 -1.14 3.13 -9.53
C THR A 218 -0.35 1.85 -9.79
N THR A 219 0.96 1.89 -9.67
CA THR A 219 1.83 0.70 -9.75
C THR A 219 1.97 0.10 -8.36
N PRO A 220 1.41 -1.10 -8.10
CA PRO A 220 1.54 -1.77 -6.82
C PRO A 220 2.74 -2.72 -6.79
N VAL A 221 3.52 -2.68 -5.71
CA VAL A 221 4.61 -3.61 -5.42
C VAL A 221 4.58 -3.98 -3.94
N LEU A 222 4.88 -5.23 -3.62
CA LEU A 222 5.14 -5.70 -2.27
C LEU A 222 6.60 -6.13 -2.14
N LEU A 223 7.23 -5.79 -1.04
CA LEU A 223 8.59 -6.22 -0.69
C LEU A 223 8.54 -7.09 0.56
N GLU A 224 9.06 -8.31 0.45
CA GLU A 224 9.38 -9.19 1.57
C GLU A 224 10.85 -8.98 1.91
N LEU A 225 11.13 -8.21 2.97
CA LEU A 225 12.47 -7.68 3.27
C LEU A 225 13.36 -8.64 4.07
N GLY A 226 12.92 -9.87 4.25
CA GLY A 226 13.64 -10.95 4.92
C GLY A 226 12.70 -11.94 5.60
N PHE A 227 13.24 -13.01 6.17
CA PHE A 227 12.47 -14.04 6.88
C PHE A 227 12.59 -13.85 8.39
N PHE A 228 11.57 -13.27 9.02
CA PHE A 228 11.59 -13.10 10.47
C PHE A 228 11.36 -14.42 11.25
N SER A 229 11.00 -15.51 10.56
CA SER A 229 10.99 -16.87 11.12
C SER A 229 12.38 -17.45 11.38
N ASN A 230 13.41 -16.91 10.75
CA ASN A 230 14.81 -17.23 10.99
C ASN A 230 15.40 -16.25 12.03
N ILE A 231 15.72 -16.73 13.22
CA ILE A 231 16.19 -15.87 14.33
C ILE A 231 17.45 -15.07 13.95
N SER A 232 18.40 -15.70 13.26
CA SER A 232 19.63 -15.01 12.81
C SER A 232 19.31 -13.90 11.78
N GLU A 233 18.31 -14.09 10.92
CA GLU A 233 17.87 -13.06 9.98
C GLU A 233 16.98 -12.03 10.67
N LEU A 234 16.16 -12.43 11.64
CA LEU A 234 15.36 -11.50 12.45
C LEU A 234 16.23 -10.44 13.12
N GLU A 235 17.35 -10.84 13.76
CA GLU A 235 18.27 -9.89 14.39
C GLU A 235 18.88 -8.92 13.38
N LYS A 236 19.16 -9.38 12.16
CA LYS A 236 19.70 -8.54 11.08
C LYS A 236 18.68 -7.54 10.57
N ILE A 237 17.49 -8.00 10.16
CA ILE A 237 16.44 -7.15 9.58
C ILE A 237 15.90 -6.12 10.59
N CYS A 238 15.93 -6.43 11.88
CA CYS A 238 15.55 -5.49 12.94
C CYS A 238 16.66 -4.47 13.26
N SER A 239 17.92 -4.72 12.86
CA SER A 239 19.04 -3.85 13.22
C SER A 239 18.90 -2.46 12.57
N ASP A 240 19.31 -1.42 13.31
CA ASP A 240 19.29 -0.04 12.80
C ASP A 240 20.13 0.12 11.52
N SER A 241 21.24 -0.61 11.42
CA SER A 241 22.10 -0.59 10.23
C SER A 241 21.38 -1.11 8.99
N TYR A 242 20.61 -2.19 9.13
CA TYR A 242 19.81 -2.73 8.01
C TYR A 242 18.68 -1.77 7.64
N VAL A 243 17.88 -1.34 8.62
CA VAL A 243 16.77 -0.40 8.41
C VAL A 243 17.25 0.89 7.74
N GLN A 244 18.36 1.47 8.23
CA GLN A 244 18.93 2.68 7.64
C GLN A 244 19.43 2.47 6.21
N TYR A 245 20.08 1.36 5.92
CA TYR A 245 20.55 1.04 4.58
C TYR A 245 19.36 0.83 3.63
N VAL A 246 18.47 -0.11 3.95
CA VAL A 246 17.32 -0.48 3.09
C VAL A 246 16.43 0.75 2.81
N SER A 247 16.02 1.47 3.86
CA SER A 247 15.18 2.65 3.70
C SER A 247 15.87 3.76 2.87
N THR A 248 17.21 3.92 2.99
CA THR A 248 17.96 4.90 2.20
C THR A 248 17.99 4.52 0.72
N GLN A 249 18.30 3.26 0.40
CA GLN A 249 18.37 2.80 -0.98
C GLN A 249 17.01 2.79 -1.66
N LEU A 250 15.99 2.31 -0.96
CA LEU A 250 14.60 2.37 -1.45
C LEU A 250 14.14 3.82 -1.67
N ALA A 251 14.45 4.74 -0.76
CA ALA A 251 14.09 6.15 -0.93
C ALA A 251 14.79 6.78 -2.14
N ASN A 252 16.06 6.46 -2.39
CA ASN A 252 16.78 6.92 -3.59
C ASN A 252 16.11 6.42 -4.86
N GLU A 253 15.81 5.11 -4.92
CA GLU A 253 15.24 4.49 -6.09
C GLU A 253 13.78 4.94 -6.36
N ILE A 254 12.94 5.01 -5.33
CA ILE A 254 11.57 5.54 -5.43
C ILE A 254 11.60 7.00 -5.90
N THR A 255 12.51 7.82 -5.37
CA THR A 255 12.69 9.20 -5.83
C THR A 255 13.04 9.26 -7.31
N SER A 256 13.95 8.40 -7.77
CA SER A 256 14.28 8.27 -9.19
C SER A 256 13.08 7.86 -10.04
N ILE A 257 12.30 6.87 -9.60
CA ILE A 257 11.08 6.42 -10.28
C ILE A 257 10.08 7.56 -10.42
N ILE A 258 9.81 8.28 -9.31
CA ILE A 258 8.82 9.36 -9.29
C ILE A 258 9.25 10.55 -10.16
N LYS A 259 10.53 10.93 -10.16
CA LYS A 259 11.02 12.08 -10.94
C LYS A 259 11.14 11.81 -12.44
N ASN A 260 11.18 10.54 -12.84
CA ASN A 260 11.31 10.12 -14.25
C ASN A 260 10.02 9.52 -14.84
N LYS A 261 8.87 9.74 -14.19
CA LYS A 261 7.55 9.30 -14.65
C LYS A 261 6.98 10.16 -15.78
#